data_6f3101084e2cd70661a35fec21ba46ff
#
_entry.id   6f3101084e2cd70661a35fec21ba46ff
#
_cell.length_a   1.000
_cell.length_b   1.000
_cell.length_c   1.000
_cell.angle_alpha   90.00
_cell.angle_beta   90.00
_cell.angle_gamma   90.00
#
_symmetry.space_group_name_H-M   'P 1'
#
loop_
_entity.id
_entity.type
_entity.pdbx_description
1 polymer ?
#
loop_
_entity_poly.entity_id
_entity_poly.type
_entity_poly.pdbx_seq_one_letter_code
_entity_poly.pdbx_strand_id
1 'polypeptide(L)'
;MVAQEPIEWSPDYELQLSDYQSPESEINAALTSYSIYSGSKIDFSFNMNSVSFMFTKNFNSKVKAIFQKNLAVLIAPDSVTANQLLQFGRYDFDLVELYARKIRKKIYEEKGAFSDSSLFQPIFNELQEEMNTVSAQVFKATDFGKDAEMLQKE
;
A
#
# COMPACT_ATOMS: atom_id res chain seq x y z
N MET A 1 -16.12 -16.87 11.21
CA MET A 1 -15.93 -15.81 10.22
C MET A 1 -14.72 -16.14 9.38
N VAL A 2 -14.88 -16.22 8.08
CA VAL A 2 -13.76 -16.47 7.18
C VAL A 2 -13.06 -15.13 6.94
N ALA A 3 -11.75 -15.08 7.21
CA ALA A 3 -10.97 -13.88 6.90
C ALA A 3 -10.93 -13.70 5.37
N GLN A 4 -11.18 -12.49 4.90
CA GLN A 4 -11.08 -12.18 3.48
C GLN A 4 -9.62 -12.13 3.05
N GLU A 5 -9.34 -12.72 1.91
CA GLU A 5 -8.01 -12.63 1.34
C GLU A 5 -7.74 -11.19 0.88
N PRO A 6 -6.53 -10.66 1.13
CA PRO A 6 -6.16 -9.35 0.64
C PRO A 6 -6.09 -9.33 -0.89
N ILE A 7 -6.32 -8.16 -1.47
CA ILE A 7 -6.12 -7.94 -2.90
C ILE A 7 -4.63 -7.77 -3.14
N GLU A 8 -4.06 -8.59 -4.01
CA GLU A 8 -2.70 -8.39 -4.47
C GLU A 8 -2.72 -7.36 -5.60
N TRP A 9 -1.76 -6.43 -5.61
CA TRP A 9 -1.69 -5.41 -6.65
C TRP A 9 -1.57 -6.03 -8.04
N SER A 10 -2.34 -5.50 -8.97
CA SER A 10 -2.34 -5.89 -10.37
C SER A 10 -2.60 -4.66 -11.24
N PRO A 11 -1.94 -4.53 -12.41
CA PRO A 11 -2.21 -3.42 -13.32
C PRO A 11 -3.63 -3.48 -13.91
N ASP A 12 -4.28 -4.65 -13.82
CA ASP A 12 -5.61 -4.87 -14.38
C ASP A 12 -6.74 -4.63 -13.41
N TYR A 13 -6.44 -4.26 -12.17
CA TYR A 13 -7.45 -4.04 -11.14
C TYR A 13 -7.37 -2.63 -10.56
N GLU A 14 -8.48 -1.92 -10.57
CA GLU A 14 -8.61 -0.63 -9.87
C GLU A 14 -9.47 -0.82 -8.62
N LEU A 15 -9.03 -0.25 -7.50
CA LEU A 15 -9.80 -0.25 -6.26
C LEU A 15 -11.17 0.38 -6.46
N GLN A 16 -12.18 -0.20 -5.81
CA GLN A 16 -13.56 0.26 -5.82
C GLN A 16 -13.95 0.75 -4.42
N LEU A 17 -15.00 1.57 -4.35
CA LEU A 17 -15.54 1.97 -3.04
C LEU A 17 -15.91 0.76 -2.20
N SER A 18 -16.42 -0.31 -2.83
CA SER A 18 -16.78 -1.56 -2.17
C SER A 18 -15.61 -2.31 -1.54
N ASP A 19 -14.37 -1.94 -1.86
CA ASP A 19 -13.18 -2.52 -1.26
C ASP A 19 -12.87 -1.96 0.13
N TYR A 20 -13.47 -0.83 0.49
CA TYR A 20 -13.31 -0.20 1.80
C TYR A 20 -14.33 -0.78 2.76
N GLN A 21 -14.03 -1.96 3.28
CA GLN A 21 -14.98 -2.83 3.99
C GLN A 21 -14.88 -2.75 5.50
N SER A 22 -14.07 -1.86 6.08
CA SER A 22 -14.09 -1.65 7.51
C SER A 22 -15.51 -1.23 7.95
N PRO A 23 -16.00 -1.72 9.09
CA PRO A 23 -17.28 -1.27 9.65
C PRO A 23 -17.36 0.23 9.89
N GLU A 24 -16.21 0.90 9.96
CA GLU A 24 -16.11 2.36 10.14
C GLU A 24 -16.32 3.14 8.85
N SER A 25 -16.29 2.48 7.68
CA SER A 25 -16.53 3.15 6.41
C SER A 25 -17.99 3.59 6.29
N GLU A 26 -18.22 4.85 5.90
CA GLU A 26 -19.55 5.41 5.82
C GLU A 26 -19.60 6.54 4.81
N ILE A 27 -20.67 6.58 3.99
CA ILE A 27 -21.01 7.72 3.15
C ILE A 27 -22.39 8.21 3.60
N ASN A 28 -22.46 9.39 4.23
CA ASN A 28 -23.69 9.88 4.84
C ASN A 28 -23.72 11.40 4.81
N ALA A 29 -24.79 11.98 4.29
CA ALA A 29 -24.98 13.42 4.17
C ALA A 29 -24.95 14.16 5.51
N ALA A 30 -25.17 13.47 6.63
CA ALA A 30 -25.10 14.04 7.96
C ALA A 30 -23.66 14.25 8.46
N LEU A 31 -22.67 13.65 7.77
CA LEU A 31 -21.26 13.79 8.16
C LEU A 31 -20.73 15.19 7.80
N THR A 32 -19.93 15.75 8.69
CA THR A 32 -19.31 17.06 8.50
C THR A 32 -17.83 16.97 8.15
N SER A 33 -17.29 15.74 8.09
CA SER A 33 -15.88 15.52 7.80
C SER A 33 -15.72 14.35 6.84
N TYR A 34 -14.52 14.24 6.29
CA TYR A 34 -14.14 13.13 5.44
C TYR A 34 -12.77 12.59 5.86
N SER A 35 -12.56 11.31 5.66
CA SER A 35 -11.24 10.72 5.91
C SER A 35 -11.07 9.43 5.10
N ILE A 36 -9.82 9.05 4.93
CA ILE A 36 -9.46 7.78 4.31
C ILE A 36 -8.32 7.14 5.08
N TYR A 37 -8.46 5.86 5.36
CA TYR A 37 -7.37 5.02 5.82
C TYR A 37 -7.21 3.90 4.80
N SER A 38 -6.11 3.94 4.06
CA SER A 38 -5.85 2.95 3.03
C SER A 38 -5.49 1.61 3.65
N GLY A 39 -6.06 0.55 3.11
CA GLY A 39 -5.70 -0.80 3.50
C GLY A 39 -4.44 -1.31 2.81
N SER A 40 -3.78 -0.48 2.00
CA SER A 40 -2.59 -0.90 1.25
C SER A 40 -1.37 -0.99 2.14
N LYS A 41 -0.57 -2.02 1.94
CA LYS A 41 0.70 -2.20 2.65
C LYS A 41 1.63 -3.11 1.86
N ILE A 42 2.91 -3.09 2.24
CA ILE A 42 3.88 -4.05 1.76
C ILE A 42 3.79 -5.29 2.65
N ASP A 43 3.50 -6.42 2.03
CA ASP A 43 3.48 -7.72 2.68
C ASP A 43 4.74 -8.49 2.29
N PHE A 44 5.38 -9.10 3.27
CA PHE A 44 6.53 -9.94 3.01
C PHE A 44 6.42 -11.24 3.81
N SER A 45 6.88 -12.30 3.19
CA SER A 45 6.83 -13.63 3.80
C SER A 45 8.21 -14.27 3.70
N PHE A 46 8.94 -14.29 4.81
CA PHE A 46 10.24 -14.93 4.90
C PHE A 46 10.14 -16.21 5.73
N ASN A 47 9.28 -17.12 5.30
CA ASN A 47 9.18 -18.46 5.90
C ASN A 47 10.30 -19.36 5.39
N MET A 48 11.47 -18.80 5.21
CA MET A 48 12.64 -19.57 4.76
C MET A 48 13.74 -19.50 5.81
N ASN A 49 14.49 -20.60 5.94
CA ASN A 49 15.64 -20.64 6.82
C ASN A 49 16.82 -19.86 6.21
N SER A 50 17.90 -19.72 7.00
CA SER A 50 19.07 -18.96 6.56
C SER A 50 19.70 -19.49 5.29
N VAL A 51 19.69 -20.82 5.10
CA VAL A 51 20.26 -21.45 3.91
C VAL A 51 19.42 -21.10 2.68
N SER A 52 18.09 -21.23 2.78
CA SER A 52 17.18 -20.86 1.70
C SER A 52 17.31 -19.40 1.33
N PHE A 53 17.42 -18.52 2.32
CA PHE A 53 17.61 -17.08 2.10
C PHE A 53 18.90 -16.80 1.34
N MET A 54 19.97 -17.51 1.70
CA MET A 54 21.29 -17.35 1.11
C MET A 54 21.29 -17.62 -0.40
N PHE A 55 20.51 -18.62 -0.85
CA PHE A 55 20.45 -19.03 -2.25
C PHE A 55 19.31 -18.40 -3.03
N THR A 56 18.40 -17.70 -2.37
CA THR A 56 17.28 -17.04 -3.04
C THR A 56 17.74 -15.69 -3.59
N LYS A 57 17.53 -15.46 -4.89
CA LYS A 57 17.86 -14.18 -5.53
C LYS A 57 16.60 -13.42 -5.98
N ASN A 58 15.51 -14.14 -6.24
CA ASN A 58 14.27 -13.54 -6.70
C ASN A 58 13.25 -13.48 -5.56
N PHE A 59 12.89 -12.27 -5.15
CA PHE A 59 11.94 -12.02 -4.07
C PHE A 59 10.58 -11.56 -4.58
N ASN A 60 10.28 -11.73 -5.86
CA ASN A 60 9.01 -11.29 -6.44
C ASN A 60 7.78 -11.92 -5.77
N SER A 61 7.90 -13.16 -5.29
CA SER A 61 6.83 -13.85 -4.56
C SER A 61 6.89 -13.64 -3.05
N LYS A 62 7.92 -12.95 -2.54
CA LYS A 62 8.15 -12.76 -1.10
C LYS A 62 7.84 -11.36 -0.62
N VAL A 63 7.89 -10.37 -1.51
CA VAL A 63 7.59 -8.97 -1.21
C VAL A 63 6.49 -8.53 -2.18
N LYS A 64 5.33 -8.19 -1.64
CA LYS A 64 4.15 -7.87 -2.45
C LYS A 64 3.44 -6.63 -1.91
N ALA A 65 2.76 -5.92 -2.81
CA ALA A 65 1.80 -4.90 -2.42
C ALA A 65 0.42 -5.54 -2.30
N ILE A 66 -0.22 -5.37 -1.16
CA ILE A 66 -1.56 -5.90 -0.91
C ILE A 66 -2.48 -4.81 -0.37
N PHE A 67 -3.78 -5.04 -0.50
CA PHE A 67 -4.82 -4.18 0.05
C PHE A 67 -5.73 -4.99 0.95
N GLN A 68 -5.81 -4.60 2.22
CA GLN A 68 -6.62 -5.28 3.23
C GLN A 68 -7.99 -4.62 3.32
N LYS A 69 -8.99 -5.23 2.68
CA LYS A 69 -10.35 -4.68 2.58
C LYS A 69 -10.98 -4.42 3.94
N ASN A 70 -10.83 -5.36 4.87
CA ASN A 70 -11.46 -5.27 6.18
C ASN A 70 -10.90 -4.16 7.08
N LEU A 71 -9.73 -3.65 6.76
CA LEU A 71 -9.09 -2.55 7.50
C LEU A 71 -9.22 -1.20 6.78
N ALA A 72 -9.63 -1.21 5.53
CA ALA A 72 -9.71 0.01 4.72
C ALA A 72 -10.94 0.82 5.10
N VAL A 73 -10.74 2.08 5.49
CA VAL A 73 -11.79 3.00 5.93
C VAL A 73 -11.91 4.15 4.93
N LEU A 74 -13.13 4.44 4.51
CA LEU A 74 -13.43 5.63 3.73
C LEU A 74 -14.69 6.26 4.30
N ILE A 75 -14.58 7.51 4.75
CA ILE A 75 -15.66 8.28 5.36
C ILE A 75 -15.84 9.54 4.55
N ALA A 76 -17.05 9.79 4.06
CA ALA A 76 -17.34 10.97 3.25
C ALA A 76 -18.80 11.39 3.40
N PRO A 77 -19.08 12.71 3.24
CA PRO A 77 -20.47 13.22 3.31
C PRO A 77 -21.30 12.88 2.05
N ASP A 78 -20.63 12.61 0.91
CA ASP A 78 -21.31 12.36 -0.35
C ASP A 78 -20.45 11.49 -1.28
N SER A 79 -21.04 11.05 -2.40
CA SER A 79 -20.37 10.19 -3.36
C SER A 79 -19.27 10.92 -4.13
N VAL A 80 -19.38 12.22 -4.32
CA VAL A 80 -18.35 13.00 -5.02
C VAL A 80 -17.08 13.02 -4.19
N THR A 81 -17.17 13.35 -2.91
CA THR A 81 -16.04 13.33 -1.99
C THR A 81 -15.47 11.92 -1.85
N ALA A 82 -16.35 10.91 -1.74
CA ALA A 82 -15.91 9.53 -1.64
C ALA A 82 -15.07 9.10 -2.86
N ASN A 83 -15.49 9.48 -4.06
CA ASN A 83 -14.73 9.16 -5.26
C ASN A 83 -13.40 9.90 -5.35
N GLN A 84 -13.33 11.13 -4.85
CA GLN A 84 -12.07 11.87 -4.76
C GLN A 84 -11.09 11.18 -3.82
N LEU A 85 -11.56 10.74 -2.65
CA LEU A 85 -10.74 9.98 -1.71
C LEU A 85 -10.30 8.64 -2.31
N LEU A 86 -11.18 7.99 -3.07
CA LEU A 86 -10.86 6.74 -3.75
C LEU A 86 -9.70 6.90 -4.73
N GLN A 87 -9.62 8.02 -5.45
CA GLN A 87 -8.50 8.29 -6.35
C GLN A 87 -7.17 8.35 -5.58
N PHE A 88 -7.16 8.97 -4.41
CA PHE A 88 -5.97 8.95 -3.56
C PHE A 88 -5.65 7.51 -3.12
N GLY A 89 -6.65 6.73 -2.74
CA GLY A 89 -6.46 5.34 -2.35
C GLY A 89 -5.83 4.49 -3.47
N ARG A 90 -6.25 4.72 -4.71
CA ARG A 90 -5.66 4.08 -5.88
C ARG A 90 -4.20 4.49 -6.06
N TYR A 91 -3.92 5.78 -5.95
CA TYR A 91 -2.55 6.29 -5.99
C TYR A 91 -1.70 5.63 -4.90
N ASP A 92 -2.22 5.58 -3.68
CA ASP A 92 -1.47 5.03 -2.55
C ASP A 92 -1.14 3.55 -2.74
N PHE A 93 -2.07 2.78 -3.30
CA PHE A 93 -1.83 1.37 -3.61
C PHE A 93 -0.75 1.20 -4.69
N ASP A 94 -0.78 2.05 -5.72
CA ASP A 94 0.26 2.07 -6.75
C ASP A 94 1.62 2.45 -6.16
N LEU A 95 1.64 3.39 -5.21
CA LEU A 95 2.85 3.78 -4.50
C LEU A 95 3.43 2.62 -3.71
N VAL A 96 2.57 1.84 -3.04
CA VAL A 96 3.00 0.66 -2.30
C VAL A 96 3.66 -0.35 -3.24
N GLU A 97 3.09 -0.58 -4.43
CA GLU A 97 3.70 -1.46 -5.42
C GLU A 97 5.06 -0.94 -5.90
N LEU A 98 5.15 0.37 -6.14
CA LEU A 98 6.42 0.98 -6.52
C LEU A 98 7.51 0.69 -5.47
N TYR A 99 7.19 0.86 -4.20
CA TYR A 99 8.16 0.62 -3.12
C TYR A 99 8.41 -0.87 -2.90
N ALA A 100 7.43 -1.73 -3.13
CA ALA A 100 7.68 -3.17 -3.13
C ALA A 100 8.73 -3.54 -4.19
N ARG A 101 8.64 -2.94 -5.37
CA ARG A 101 9.64 -3.12 -6.43
C ARG A 101 11.00 -2.59 -6.02
N LYS A 102 11.07 -1.43 -5.38
CA LYS A 102 12.33 -0.87 -4.88
C LYS A 102 12.98 -1.77 -3.84
N ILE A 103 12.18 -2.35 -2.94
CA ILE A 103 12.68 -3.28 -1.92
C ILE A 103 13.25 -4.53 -2.59
N ARG A 104 12.52 -5.13 -3.54
CA ARG A 104 12.98 -6.31 -4.27
C ARG A 104 14.31 -6.05 -4.98
N LYS A 105 14.40 -4.91 -5.66
CA LYS A 105 15.61 -4.50 -6.37
C LYS A 105 16.79 -4.33 -5.41
N LYS A 106 16.58 -3.65 -4.29
CA LYS A 106 17.64 -3.38 -3.33
C LYS A 106 18.14 -4.65 -2.67
N ILE A 107 17.25 -5.57 -2.33
CA ILE A 107 17.63 -6.88 -1.82
C ILE A 107 18.49 -7.62 -2.85
N TYR A 108 18.06 -7.63 -4.11
CA TYR A 108 18.81 -8.27 -5.18
C TYR A 108 20.21 -7.70 -5.34
N GLU A 109 20.34 -6.37 -5.27
CA GLU A 109 21.62 -5.68 -5.45
C GLU A 109 22.58 -5.85 -4.26
N GLU A 110 22.05 -5.84 -3.03
CA GLU A 110 22.87 -5.85 -1.81
C GLU A 110 23.11 -7.24 -1.25
N LYS A 111 22.31 -8.22 -1.64
CA LYS A 111 22.41 -9.57 -1.14
C LYS A 111 23.65 -10.26 -1.70
N GLY A 112 24.60 -10.60 -0.82
CA GLY A 112 25.79 -11.40 -1.15
C GLY A 112 25.56 -12.88 -0.86
N ALA A 113 26.57 -13.70 -1.20
CA ALA A 113 26.50 -15.15 -1.05
C ALA A 113 26.31 -15.62 0.40
N PHE A 114 26.77 -14.80 1.35
CA PHE A 114 26.71 -15.13 2.78
C PHE A 114 25.75 -14.25 3.55
N SER A 115 24.89 -13.49 2.85
CA SER A 115 23.87 -12.66 3.51
C SER A 115 22.81 -13.54 4.17
N ASP A 116 22.30 -13.09 5.29
CA ASP A 116 21.18 -13.73 5.98
C ASP A 116 19.94 -12.83 5.99
N SER A 117 18.87 -13.28 6.63
CA SER A 117 17.61 -12.57 6.66
C SER A 117 17.66 -11.23 7.40
N SER A 118 18.72 -10.96 8.18
CA SER A 118 18.89 -9.68 8.85
C SER A 118 19.13 -8.52 7.88
N LEU A 119 19.54 -8.82 6.64
CA LEU A 119 19.70 -7.84 5.58
C LEU A 119 18.39 -7.11 5.27
N PHE A 120 17.26 -7.80 5.36
CA PHE A 120 15.98 -7.29 4.92
C PHE A 120 15.46 -6.15 5.80
N GLN A 121 15.58 -6.27 7.13
CA GLN A 121 14.91 -5.34 8.04
C GLN A 121 15.36 -3.88 7.87
N PRO A 122 16.67 -3.58 7.77
CA PRO A 122 17.11 -2.20 7.54
C PRO A 122 16.62 -1.65 6.18
N ILE A 123 16.64 -2.48 5.14
CA ILE A 123 16.15 -2.09 3.80
C ILE A 123 14.66 -1.77 3.86
N PHE A 124 13.88 -2.64 4.49
CA PHE A 124 12.45 -2.44 4.63
C PHE A 124 12.14 -1.15 5.41
N ASN A 125 12.81 -0.96 6.55
CA ASN A 125 12.57 0.21 7.40
C ASN A 125 12.86 1.52 6.67
N GLU A 126 13.98 1.59 5.97
CA GLU A 126 14.36 2.78 5.22
C GLU A 126 13.34 3.13 4.12
N LEU A 127 12.98 2.14 3.31
CA LEU A 127 12.06 2.36 2.19
C LEU A 127 10.61 2.54 2.67
N GLN A 128 10.22 1.87 3.76
CA GLN A 128 8.90 2.09 4.36
C GLN A 128 8.75 3.52 4.87
N GLU A 129 9.78 4.04 5.52
CA GLU A 129 9.78 5.42 6.02
C GLU A 129 9.70 6.42 4.86
N GLU A 130 10.51 6.20 3.81
CA GLU A 130 10.46 7.02 2.61
C GLU A 130 9.08 7.00 1.96
N MET A 131 8.49 5.82 1.81
CA MET A 131 7.14 5.65 1.25
C MET A 131 6.09 6.40 2.07
N ASN A 132 6.15 6.27 3.39
CA ASN A 132 5.21 6.95 4.28
C ASN A 132 5.33 8.47 4.15
N THR A 133 6.54 8.98 4.00
CA THR A 133 6.79 10.41 3.81
C THR A 133 6.18 10.89 2.49
N VAL A 134 6.39 10.17 1.39
CA VAL A 134 5.84 10.51 0.08
C VAL A 134 4.31 10.47 0.12
N SER A 135 3.73 9.42 0.69
CA SER A 135 2.28 9.29 0.80
C SER A 135 1.66 10.45 1.58
N ALA A 136 2.27 10.81 2.71
CA ALA A 136 1.78 11.92 3.53
C ALA A 136 1.88 13.27 2.80
N GLN A 137 2.96 13.49 2.06
CA GLN A 137 3.16 14.72 1.29
C GLN A 137 2.11 14.85 0.17
N VAL A 138 1.84 13.77 -0.55
CA VAL A 138 0.85 13.78 -1.64
C VAL A 138 -0.56 13.94 -1.06
N PHE A 139 -0.87 13.26 0.03
CA PHE A 139 -2.16 13.38 0.71
C PHE A 139 -2.44 14.83 1.11
N LYS A 140 -1.45 15.51 1.66
CA LYS A 140 -1.55 16.91 2.06
C LYS A 140 -1.61 17.84 0.84
N ALA A 141 -0.74 17.63 -0.16
CA ALA A 141 -0.67 18.50 -1.33
C ALA A 141 -1.93 18.42 -2.19
N THR A 142 -2.62 17.28 -2.21
CA THR A 142 -3.83 17.06 -3.00
C THR A 142 -5.12 17.24 -2.23
N ASP A 143 -5.06 17.77 -1.00
CA ASP A 143 -6.21 17.93 -0.12
C ASP A 143 -6.99 16.61 -0.02
N PHE A 144 -6.36 15.57 0.51
CA PHE A 144 -6.94 14.23 0.70
C PHE A 144 -7.35 13.55 -0.62
N GLY A 145 -6.68 13.90 -1.71
CA GLY A 145 -7.01 13.38 -3.05
C GLY A 145 -8.08 14.17 -3.77
N LYS A 146 -8.60 15.24 -3.17
CA LYS A 146 -9.68 16.06 -3.77
C LYS A 146 -9.20 16.90 -4.93
N ASP A 147 -7.90 17.23 -4.99
CA ASP A 147 -7.30 17.91 -6.13
C ASP A 147 -6.83 16.87 -7.15
N ALA A 148 -7.74 16.49 -8.05
CA ALA A 148 -7.47 15.43 -9.03
C ALA A 148 -6.37 15.83 -10.02
N GLU A 149 -6.27 17.10 -10.37
CA GLU A 149 -5.24 17.58 -11.29
C GLU A 149 -3.85 17.46 -10.67
N MET A 150 -3.71 17.87 -9.41
CA MET A 150 -2.44 17.76 -8.68
C MET A 150 -2.07 16.28 -8.46
N LEU A 151 -3.05 15.44 -8.14
CA LEU A 151 -2.82 14.01 -7.93
C LEU A 151 -2.28 13.33 -9.18
N GLN A 152 -2.76 13.69 -10.36
CA GLN A 152 -2.28 13.11 -11.62
C GLN A 152 -0.83 13.48 -11.92
N LYS A 153 -0.33 14.58 -11.38
CA LYS A 153 1.08 14.98 -11.57
C LYS A 153 2.04 14.16 -10.72
N GLU A 154 1.54 13.48 -9.70
CA GLU A 154 2.35 12.62 -8.83
C GLU A 154 2.36 11.17 -9.35
#